data_2a6e7d6e3c75084510f54ec1e9dd4286
#
_entry.id   2a6e7d6e3c75084510f54ec1e9dd4286
#
_cell.length_a   1.000
_cell.length_b   1.000
_cell.length_c   1.000
_cell.angle_alpha   90.00
_cell.angle_beta   90.00
_cell.angle_gamma   90.00
#
_symmetry.space_group_name_H-M   'P 1'
#
loop_
_entity.id
_entity.type
_entity.pdbx_description
1 polymer ?
#
loop_
_entity_poly.entity_id
_entity_poly.type
_entity_poly.pdbx_seq_one_letter_code
_entity_poly.pdbx_strand_id
1 'polypeptide(L)'
;TDLNSSIEKNPDSASPPKSKLTPKDALPRPLKVPEEEDKRIMVAGTGQADGNDAKFAAPPSLKIPDGNKKEQWEWLGNEVKKCKVSLSQLDSTGQIIFGRGDLDAELFFCGEAPSEEDEKAGSAFGGNAGDLLGKMIEAMGFAESSVYISNILHWKPKHEQSFGHRPPTQAEIQFALPFLRAQLEIVQPKVIISLGKIATDGFLGFDPKRRLGDVRGKWNEYEDIPLMVTYHPSYLLHNPSKTSKRKVWEDFMLVMEKLKMPVKNVKEMELMV
;
A
#
# COMPACT_ATOMS: atom_id res chain seq x y z
N THR A 1 -67.97 -53.38 6.04
CA THR A 1 -67.07 -54.54 5.85
C THR A 1 -65.63 -54.00 6.01
N ASP A 2 -65.08 -54.03 7.22
CA ASP A 2 -64.22 -55.09 7.77
C ASP A 2 -62.90 -55.16 7.03
N LEU A 3 -61.76 -55.07 7.61
CA LEU A 3 -61.06 -55.70 8.75
C LEU A 3 -59.72 -54.94 8.88
N ASN A 4 -59.30 -54.47 10.00
CA ASN A 4 -58.70 -55.09 11.18
C ASN A 4 -57.25 -55.54 11.04
N SER A 5 -56.46 -55.05 12.02
CA SER A 5 -55.21 -55.57 12.61
C SER A 5 -53.91 -55.40 11.81
N SER A 6 -52.79 -55.05 12.35
CA SER A 6 -52.24 -55.35 13.69
C SER A 6 -51.11 -54.39 14.00
N ILE A 7 -50.97 -54.10 15.27
CA ILE A 7 -49.84 -53.40 15.91
C ILE A 7 -48.68 -54.40 15.99
N GLU A 8 -47.48 -53.98 15.53
CA GLU A 8 -46.25 -54.56 16.02
C GLU A 8 -45.29 -53.45 16.46
N LYS A 9 -44.89 -53.52 17.70
CA LYS A 9 -43.94 -52.70 18.41
C LYS A 9 -42.52 -53.06 17.91
N ASN A 10 -41.75 -52.06 17.61
CA ASN A 10 -40.32 -52.25 17.49
C ASN A 10 -39.61 -51.34 18.50
N PRO A 11 -38.86 -51.87 19.45
CA PRO A 11 -37.99 -51.11 20.34
C PRO A 11 -36.57 -51.16 19.80
N ASP A 12 -36.01 -50.03 19.38
CA ASP A 12 -34.59 -49.80 19.65
C ASP A 12 -34.24 -48.34 19.35
N SER A 13 -34.09 -47.62 20.44
CA SER A 13 -33.49 -46.32 20.50
C SER A 13 -31.97 -46.50 20.48
N ALA A 14 -31.32 -46.29 19.33
CA ALA A 14 -29.89 -46.15 19.26
C ALA A 14 -29.50 -44.73 18.86
N SER A 15 -28.97 -44.00 19.81
CA SER A 15 -28.34 -42.70 19.59
C SER A 15 -27.13 -42.82 18.63
N PRO A 16 -26.92 -41.86 17.70
CA PRO A 16 -25.76 -41.92 16.84
C PRO A 16 -24.46 -41.67 17.61
N PRO A 17 -23.37 -42.32 17.24
CA PRO A 17 -22.10 -42.22 17.93
C PRO A 17 -21.48 -40.83 17.77
N LYS A 18 -20.99 -40.26 18.88
CA LYS A 18 -20.17 -39.04 18.91
C LYS A 18 -18.89 -39.29 18.08
N SER A 19 -18.78 -38.67 16.92
CA SER A 19 -17.55 -38.65 16.16
C SER A 19 -16.50 -37.83 16.91
N LYS A 20 -15.43 -38.49 17.32
CA LYS A 20 -14.23 -37.86 17.85
C LYS A 20 -13.56 -37.11 16.69
N LEU A 21 -13.60 -35.78 16.71
CA LEU A 21 -12.76 -34.93 15.88
C LEU A 21 -11.30 -35.18 16.25
N THR A 22 -10.56 -35.81 15.36
CA THR A 22 -9.11 -35.90 15.46
C THR A 22 -8.48 -34.57 15.02
N PRO A 23 -7.43 -34.07 15.69
CA PRO A 23 -6.79 -32.79 15.33
C PRO A 23 -5.87 -33.01 14.12
N LYS A 24 -6.41 -33.02 12.90
CA LYS A 24 -5.67 -33.14 11.63
C LYS A 24 -5.98 -32.07 10.60
N ASP A 25 -6.78 -31.05 10.94
CA ASP A 25 -6.97 -29.87 10.09
C ASP A 25 -6.15 -28.68 10.62
N ALA A 26 -4.87 -28.94 10.88
CA ALA A 26 -3.89 -27.87 11.03
C ALA A 26 -3.64 -27.27 9.64
N LEU A 27 -3.85 -25.97 9.54
CA LEU A 27 -3.49 -25.15 8.38
C LEU A 27 -2.11 -25.57 7.85
N PRO A 28 -1.93 -25.66 6.52
CA PRO A 28 -0.65 -26.05 5.95
C PRO A 28 0.44 -25.09 6.41
N ARG A 29 1.53 -25.64 6.93
CA ARG A 29 2.73 -24.87 7.31
C ARG A 29 3.18 -24.03 6.09
N PRO A 30 3.59 -22.76 6.29
CA PRO A 30 4.15 -21.97 5.20
C PRO A 30 5.36 -22.72 4.62
N LEU A 31 5.33 -22.94 3.33
CA LEU A 31 6.43 -23.51 2.56
C LEU A 31 7.66 -22.60 2.75
N LYS A 32 8.79 -23.17 3.17
CA LYS A 32 10.07 -22.49 3.17
C LYS A 32 10.40 -22.09 1.73
N VAL A 33 10.35 -20.80 1.44
CA VAL A 33 10.80 -20.22 0.17
C VAL A 33 12.33 -20.19 0.21
N PRO A 34 13.04 -20.60 -0.86
CA PRO A 34 14.50 -20.51 -0.91
C PRO A 34 14.99 -19.06 -0.76
N GLU A 35 16.04 -18.86 0.05
CA GLU A 35 16.63 -17.55 0.37
C GLU A 35 17.24 -16.78 -0.83
N GLU A 36 17.24 -17.34 -2.03
CA GLU A 36 17.93 -16.72 -3.19
C GLU A 36 17.15 -15.58 -3.85
N GLU A 37 15.81 -15.51 -3.71
CA GLU A 37 15.03 -14.41 -4.32
C GLU A 37 15.18 -13.06 -3.59
N ASP A 38 15.48 -13.08 -2.28
CA ASP A 38 15.65 -11.85 -1.50
C ASP A 38 16.98 -11.11 -1.77
N LYS A 39 18.00 -11.80 -2.30
CA LYS A 39 19.29 -11.15 -2.60
C LYS A 39 19.23 -10.18 -3.78
N ARG A 40 18.30 -10.35 -4.72
CA ARG A 40 18.13 -9.47 -5.88
C ARG A 40 17.40 -8.16 -5.55
N ILE A 41 16.62 -8.13 -4.45
CA ILE A 41 15.91 -6.94 -3.98
C ILE A 41 16.86 -5.93 -3.32
N MET A 42 18.03 -6.39 -2.86
CA MET A 42 19.03 -5.55 -2.19
C MET A 42 19.77 -4.57 -3.09
N VAL A 43 19.71 -4.72 -4.42
CA VAL A 43 20.54 -3.90 -5.35
C VAL A 43 19.83 -2.61 -5.78
N ALA A 44 18.53 -2.45 -5.56
CA ALA A 44 17.78 -1.27 -6.00
C ALA A 44 17.45 -0.26 -4.87
N GLY A 45 18.10 -0.31 -3.71
CA GLY A 45 17.69 0.53 -2.60
C GLY A 45 18.72 0.80 -1.51
N THR A 46 19.99 0.56 -1.75
CA THR A 46 21.03 1.10 -0.86
C THR A 46 21.35 2.53 -1.29
N GLY A 47 20.48 3.47 -0.95
CA GLY A 47 20.90 4.86 -0.87
C GLY A 47 22.02 4.92 0.16
N GLN A 48 23.28 4.91 -0.30
CA GLN A 48 24.38 5.35 0.52
C GLN A 48 24.01 6.75 1.02
N ALA A 49 24.24 7.01 2.30
CA ALA A 49 24.25 8.34 2.83
C ALA A 49 25.37 9.11 2.13
N ASP A 50 25.05 9.64 0.95
CA ASP A 50 25.96 10.53 0.25
C ASP A 50 26.07 11.78 1.11
N GLY A 51 27.29 12.31 1.28
CA GLY A 51 27.62 13.42 2.18
C GLY A 51 26.88 14.75 1.90
N ASN A 52 25.75 14.70 1.20
CA ASN A 52 24.88 15.80 0.88
C ASN A 52 23.66 15.92 1.82
N ASP A 53 23.41 14.93 2.69
CA ASP A 53 22.29 14.96 3.66
C ASP A 53 22.40 16.10 4.69
N ALA A 54 23.59 16.61 4.93
CA ALA A 54 23.85 17.66 5.93
C ALA A 54 23.33 19.07 5.54
N LYS A 55 22.74 19.25 4.35
CA LYS A 55 22.31 20.56 3.83
C LYS A 55 20.86 20.66 3.42
N PHE A 56 20.07 19.62 3.63
CA PHE A 56 18.65 19.73 3.31
C PHE A 56 17.92 20.60 4.34
N ALA A 57 16.92 21.34 3.89
CA ALA A 57 16.19 22.26 4.78
C ALA A 57 15.43 21.49 5.87
N ALA A 58 15.23 22.15 7.01
CA ALA A 58 14.36 21.61 8.07
C ALA A 58 12.93 21.37 7.54
N PRO A 59 12.24 20.32 8.01
CA PRO A 59 10.85 20.05 7.67
C PRO A 59 9.95 21.27 7.97
N PRO A 60 8.98 21.60 7.10
CA PRO A 60 8.08 22.71 7.34
C PRO A 60 7.13 22.40 8.50
N SER A 61 6.78 23.43 9.26
CA SER A 61 5.68 23.36 10.22
C SER A 61 4.40 23.78 9.50
N LEU A 62 3.46 22.85 9.36
CA LEU A 62 2.17 23.10 8.74
C LEU A 62 1.08 23.19 9.81
N LYS A 63 0.18 24.15 9.68
CA LYS A 63 -1.02 24.25 10.49
C LYS A 63 -2.21 24.31 9.56
N ILE A 64 -2.96 23.21 9.51
CA ILE A 64 -4.15 23.10 8.67
C ILE A 64 -5.17 24.14 9.16
N PRO A 65 -5.70 24.99 8.26
CA PRO A 65 -6.71 25.97 8.64
C PRO A 65 -8.03 25.32 8.95
N ASP A 66 -8.88 26.02 9.70
CA ASP A 66 -10.27 25.64 9.86
C ASP A 66 -10.98 25.69 8.49
N GLY A 67 -11.88 24.73 8.22
CA GLY A 67 -12.61 24.65 6.97
C GLY A 67 -13.06 23.23 6.65
N ASN A 68 -13.70 23.06 5.52
CA ASN A 68 -14.04 21.71 5.02
C ASN A 68 -12.82 21.04 4.36
N LYS A 69 -12.87 19.73 4.19
CA LYS A 69 -11.76 18.93 3.63
C LYS A 69 -11.26 19.45 2.28
N LYS A 70 -12.16 19.93 1.43
CA LYS A 70 -11.80 20.46 0.11
C LYS A 70 -10.99 21.74 0.23
N GLU A 71 -11.41 22.68 1.08
CA GLU A 71 -10.69 23.93 1.35
C GLU A 71 -9.31 23.64 1.95
N GLN A 72 -9.24 22.72 2.90
CA GLN A 72 -7.99 22.29 3.53
C GLN A 72 -7.05 21.63 2.51
N TRP A 73 -7.57 20.80 1.64
CA TRP A 73 -6.80 20.12 0.59
C TRP A 73 -6.27 21.12 -0.46
N GLU A 74 -7.09 22.07 -0.88
CA GLU A 74 -6.69 23.14 -1.80
C GLU A 74 -5.60 24.03 -1.17
N TRP A 75 -5.77 24.38 0.11
CA TRP A 75 -4.75 25.10 0.88
C TRP A 75 -3.44 24.32 0.92
N LEU A 76 -3.47 23.05 1.29
CA LEU A 76 -2.27 22.21 1.37
C LEU A 76 -1.57 22.08 0.01
N GLY A 77 -2.33 21.87 -1.08
CA GLY A 77 -1.79 21.85 -2.43
C GLY A 77 -1.10 23.16 -2.83
N ASN A 78 -1.62 24.31 -2.36
CA ASN A 78 -0.99 25.61 -2.55
C ASN A 78 0.28 25.77 -1.73
N GLU A 79 0.32 25.27 -0.49
CA GLU A 79 1.53 25.31 0.35
C GLU A 79 2.66 24.47 -0.27
N VAL A 80 2.35 23.29 -0.78
CA VAL A 80 3.31 22.44 -1.49
C VAL A 80 3.85 23.14 -2.74
N LYS A 81 2.97 23.73 -3.56
CA LYS A 81 3.33 24.42 -4.82
C LYS A 81 4.12 25.71 -4.58
N LYS A 82 3.99 26.35 -3.43
CA LYS A 82 4.73 27.57 -3.04
C LYS A 82 6.03 27.24 -2.29
N CYS A 83 6.22 25.99 -1.88
CA CYS A 83 7.38 25.60 -1.10
C CYS A 83 8.67 25.74 -1.92
N LYS A 84 9.49 26.71 -1.57
CA LYS A 84 10.74 27.01 -2.31
C LYS A 84 11.70 25.83 -2.33
N VAL A 85 11.74 25.04 -1.26
CA VAL A 85 12.59 23.83 -1.19
C VAL A 85 12.10 22.79 -2.16
N SER A 86 10.78 22.47 -2.16
CA SER A 86 10.19 21.54 -3.12
C SER A 86 10.43 21.98 -4.57
N LEU A 87 10.23 23.29 -4.84
CA LEU A 87 10.47 23.86 -6.17
C LEU A 87 11.95 23.79 -6.59
N SER A 88 12.89 23.96 -5.65
CA SER A 88 14.33 23.82 -5.95
C SER A 88 14.76 22.39 -6.28
N GLN A 89 13.92 21.42 -5.96
CA GLN A 89 14.16 20.00 -6.28
C GLN A 89 13.68 19.64 -7.70
N LEU A 90 12.95 20.50 -8.37
CA LEU A 90 12.45 20.25 -9.73
C LEU A 90 13.54 20.43 -10.78
N ASP A 91 13.55 19.56 -11.79
CA ASP A 91 14.24 19.78 -13.04
C ASP A 91 13.57 20.89 -13.85
N SER A 92 14.17 21.31 -14.98
CA SER A 92 13.62 22.37 -15.83
C SER A 92 12.21 22.08 -16.38
N THR A 93 11.84 20.81 -16.48
CA THR A 93 10.53 20.32 -16.95
C THR A 93 9.73 19.67 -15.83
N GLY A 94 10.31 19.57 -14.63
CA GLY A 94 9.69 18.91 -13.50
C GLY A 94 8.51 19.69 -12.92
N GLN A 95 7.59 18.98 -12.32
CA GLN A 95 6.44 19.57 -11.64
C GLN A 95 6.12 18.90 -10.32
N ILE A 96 5.45 19.64 -9.46
CA ILE A 96 4.91 19.08 -8.21
C ILE A 96 3.72 18.19 -8.54
N ILE A 97 3.79 16.94 -8.10
CA ILE A 97 2.71 15.96 -8.22
C ILE A 97 2.13 15.71 -6.84
N PHE A 98 0.94 16.21 -6.61
CA PHE A 98 0.23 16.10 -5.34
C PHE A 98 -0.70 14.88 -5.34
N GLY A 99 -1.13 14.44 -4.14
CA GLY A 99 -2.06 13.32 -4.03
C GLY A 99 -3.39 13.58 -4.70
N ARG A 100 -4.11 12.52 -5.06
CA ARG A 100 -5.39 12.54 -5.78
C ARG A 100 -6.36 11.49 -5.25
N GLY A 101 -7.63 11.68 -5.50
CA GLY A 101 -8.69 10.73 -5.14
C GLY A 101 -9.75 11.36 -4.26
N ASP A 102 -10.49 10.51 -3.57
CA ASP A 102 -11.57 10.91 -2.68
C ASP A 102 -11.02 11.42 -1.35
N LEU A 103 -11.46 12.58 -0.90
CA LEU A 103 -11.07 13.14 0.41
C LEU A 103 -11.79 12.44 1.58
N ASP A 104 -12.81 11.63 1.30
CA ASP A 104 -13.51 10.78 2.27
C ASP A 104 -13.13 9.29 2.13
N ALA A 105 -12.01 9.01 1.44
CA ALA A 105 -11.53 7.67 1.19
C ALA A 105 -11.22 6.90 2.49
N GLU A 106 -11.68 5.65 2.55
CA GLU A 106 -11.30 4.72 3.64
C GLU A 106 -9.89 4.13 3.44
N LEU A 107 -9.38 4.11 2.20
CA LEU A 107 -8.07 3.61 1.83
C LEU A 107 -7.16 4.72 1.30
N PHE A 108 -5.96 4.79 1.85
CA PHE A 108 -4.91 5.70 1.42
C PHE A 108 -3.71 4.89 0.90
N PHE A 109 -3.46 4.93 -0.40
CA PHE A 109 -2.29 4.33 -1.01
C PHE A 109 -1.13 5.34 -1.04
N CYS A 110 0.04 4.92 -0.60
CA CYS A 110 1.22 5.78 -0.58
C CYS A 110 2.42 5.09 -1.21
N GLY A 111 2.92 5.66 -2.29
CA GLY A 111 4.15 5.26 -2.97
C GLY A 111 5.37 6.06 -2.51
N GLU A 112 6.43 5.98 -3.29
CA GLU A 112 7.75 6.56 -3.01
C GLU A 112 7.81 8.04 -3.42
N ALA A 113 7.77 8.29 -4.71
CA ALA A 113 7.93 9.60 -5.36
C ALA A 113 7.35 9.54 -6.78
N PRO A 114 7.02 10.67 -7.39
CA PRO A 114 6.60 10.71 -8.78
C PRO A 114 7.68 10.18 -9.73
N SER A 115 7.25 9.47 -10.75
CA SER A 115 8.03 9.05 -11.89
C SER A 115 8.00 10.11 -13.01
N GLU A 116 8.78 9.92 -14.07
CA GLU A 116 8.68 10.75 -15.29
C GLU A 116 7.31 10.60 -15.97
N GLU A 117 6.70 9.41 -15.91
CA GLU A 117 5.35 9.17 -16.43
C GLU A 117 4.30 9.94 -15.63
N ASP A 118 4.46 10.01 -14.29
CA ASP A 118 3.58 10.78 -13.41
C ASP A 118 3.70 12.29 -13.71
N GLU A 119 4.92 12.80 -13.91
CA GLU A 119 5.13 14.18 -14.30
C GLU A 119 4.47 14.50 -15.64
N LYS A 120 4.62 13.63 -16.66
CA LYS A 120 3.95 13.79 -17.96
C LYS A 120 2.44 13.78 -17.86
N ALA A 121 1.90 12.92 -17.00
CA ALA A 121 0.46 12.83 -16.74
C ALA A 121 -0.07 13.94 -15.83
N GLY A 122 0.81 14.61 -15.07
CA GLY A 122 0.42 15.59 -14.06
C GLY A 122 -0.33 14.97 -12.86
N SER A 123 -0.12 13.68 -12.58
CA SER A 123 -0.91 12.92 -11.64
C SER A 123 -0.08 11.84 -10.95
N ALA A 124 -0.26 11.66 -9.65
CA ALA A 124 0.35 10.56 -8.92
C ALA A 124 -0.13 9.21 -9.49
N PHE A 125 0.81 8.30 -9.74
CA PHE A 125 0.52 7.04 -10.41
C PHE A 125 -0.18 7.24 -11.77
N GLY A 126 0.33 8.14 -12.60
CA GLY A 126 -0.22 8.47 -13.93
C GLY A 126 0.35 7.62 -15.06
N GLY A 127 1.26 6.68 -14.81
CA GLY A 127 1.88 5.80 -15.79
C GLY A 127 1.53 4.33 -15.58
N ASN A 128 2.31 3.44 -16.22
CA ASN A 128 2.08 1.98 -16.20
C ASN A 128 1.97 1.38 -14.78
N ALA A 129 2.72 1.90 -13.82
CA ALA A 129 2.60 1.48 -12.43
C ALA A 129 1.24 1.84 -11.83
N GLY A 130 0.69 2.98 -12.22
CA GLY A 130 -0.65 3.41 -11.85
C GLY A 130 -1.74 2.59 -12.50
N ASP A 131 -1.62 2.25 -13.78
CA ASP A 131 -2.56 1.37 -14.48
C ASP A 131 -2.66 0.00 -13.77
N LEU A 132 -1.51 -0.52 -13.33
CA LEU A 132 -1.51 -1.76 -12.55
C LEU A 132 -2.15 -1.55 -11.16
N LEU A 133 -1.85 -0.45 -10.48
CA LEU A 133 -2.45 -0.12 -9.18
C LEU A 133 -3.97 0.02 -9.31
N GLY A 134 -4.48 0.69 -10.36
CA GLY A 134 -5.91 0.80 -10.64
C GLY A 134 -6.59 -0.56 -10.74
N LYS A 135 -6.02 -1.47 -11.55
CA LYS A 135 -6.51 -2.85 -11.65
C LYS A 135 -6.51 -3.61 -10.32
N MET A 136 -5.48 -3.38 -9.50
CA MET A 136 -5.38 -3.98 -8.18
C MET A 136 -6.46 -3.44 -7.23
N ILE A 137 -6.74 -2.13 -7.27
CA ILE A 137 -7.81 -1.48 -6.51
C ILE A 137 -9.18 -2.02 -6.95
N GLU A 138 -9.41 -2.12 -8.25
CA GLU A 138 -10.66 -2.69 -8.81
C GLU A 138 -10.84 -4.15 -8.40
N ALA A 139 -9.76 -4.93 -8.39
CA ALA A 139 -9.79 -6.32 -7.93
C ALA A 139 -10.19 -6.44 -6.44
N MET A 140 -9.81 -5.48 -5.60
CA MET A 140 -10.27 -5.38 -4.21
C MET A 140 -11.76 -5.01 -4.11
N GLY A 141 -12.39 -4.54 -5.19
CA GLY A 141 -13.79 -4.11 -5.23
C GLY A 141 -14.00 -2.63 -4.97
N PHE A 142 -12.94 -1.83 -5.05
CA PHE A 142 -13.03 -0.36 -5.00
C PHE A 142 -13.00 0.23 -6.41
N ALA A 143 -13.66 1.36 -6.60
CA ALA A 143 -13.36 2.23 -7.73
C ALA A 143 -12.08 3.03 -7.43
N GLU A 144 -11.22 3.25 -8.41
CA GLU A 144 -10.02 4.07 -8.21
C GLU A 144 -10.35 5.50 -7.72
N SER A 145 -11.50 6.03 -8.12
CA SER A 145 -12.02 7.32 -7.67
C SER A 145 -12.49 7.35 -6.21
N SER A 146 -12.65 6.20 -5.56
CA SER A 146 -13.12 6.08 -4.16
C SER A 146 -11.99 5.86 -3.15
N VAL A 147 -10.76 5.84 -3.61
CA VAL A 147 -9.56 5.75 -2.76
C VAL A 147 -8.73 7.02 -2.89
N TYR A 148 -7.78 7.23 -1.98
CA TYR A 148 -6.80 8.31 -2.08
C TYR A 148 -5.42 7.73 -2.40
N ILE A 149 -4.71 8.35 -3.34
CA ILE A 149 -3.41 7.89 -3.84
C ILE A 149 -2.41 9.03 -3.77
N SER A 150 -1.28 8.80 -3.12
CA SER A 150 -0.20 9.78 -2.97
C SER A 150 1.16 9.10 -2.96
N ASN A 151 2.21 9.90 -2.78
CA ASN A 151 3.58 9.47 -2.56
C ASN A 151 4.15 10.15 -1.31
N ILE A 152 5.24 9.61 -0.76
CA ILE A 152 6.01 10.27 0.30
C ILE A 152 6.51 11.63 -0.19
N LEU A 153 7.19 11.65 -1.35
CA LEU A 153 7.59 12.87 -2.02
C LEU A 153 6.55 13.33 -3.02
N HIS A 154 6.43 14.62 -3.18
CA HIS A 154 5.59 15.26 -4.20
C HIS A 154 6.39 15.88 -5.35
N TRP A 155 7.67 15.50 -5.48
CA TRP A 155 8.54 15.78 -6.64
C TRP A 155 9.35 14.53 -6.98
N LYS A 156 9.79 14.46 -8.24
CA LYS A 156 10.74 13.43 -8.68
C LYS A 156 12.15 13.80 -8.21
N PRO A 157 12.86 12.92 -7.49
CA PRO A 157 14.23 13.19 -7.06
C PRO A 157 15.15 13.45 -8.25
N LYS A 158 15.90 14.57 -8.21
CA LYS A 158 16.89 14.89 -9.25
C LYS A 158 17.97 13.83 -9.31
N HIS A 159 18.34 13.45 -10.52
CA HIS A 159 19.46 12.57 -10.81
C HIS A 159 20.57 13.35 -11.52
N GLU A 160 21.82 13.15 -11.12
CA GLU A 160 22.97 13.86 -11.74
C GLU A 160 23.20 13.42 -13.20
N GLN A 161 22.79 12.19 -13.53
CA GLN A 161 22.87 11.66 -14.89
C GLN A 161 21.54 11.91 -15.62
N SER A 162 21.62 12.22 -16.91
CA SER A 162 20.44 12.52 -17.74
C SER A 162 19.44 11.38 -17.89
N PHE A 163 19.82 10.18 -17.47
CA PHE A 163 18.98 8.98 -17.51
C PHE A 163 19.08 8.24 -16.17
N GLY A 164 17.96 7.87 -15.62
CA GLY A 164 17.88 7.05 -14.42
C GLY A 164 16.91 7.58 -13.38
N HIS A 165 16.73 6.75 -12.38
CA HIS A 165 15.91 7.04 -11.22
C HIS A 165 16.78 6.78 -9.98
N ARG A 166 16.84 7.71 -9.05
CA ARG A 166 17.41 7.48 -7.74
C ARG A 166 16.32 7.46 -6.69
N PRO A 167 16.45 6.66 -5.64
CA PRO A 167 15.53 6.75 -4.52
C PRO A 167 15.69 8.10 -3.78
N PRO A 168 14.64 8.56 -3.10
CA PRO A 168 14.72 9.68 -2.17
C PRO A 168 15.77 9.45 -1.08
N THR A 169 16.48 10.52 -0.72
CA THR A 169 17.34 10.52 0.47
C THR A 169 16.51 10.61 1.75
N GLN A 170 17.11 10.26 2.89
CA GLN A 170 16.43 10.40 4.18
C GLN A 170 16.04 11.86 4.48
N ALA A 171 16.88 12.80 4.11
CA ALA A 171 16.61 14.21 4.29
C ALA A 171 15.41 14.68 3.46
N GLU A 172 15.27 14.22 2.22
CA GLU A 172 14.11 14.50 1.36
C GLU A 172 12.84 13.89 1.95
N ILE A 173 12.91 12.65 2.41
CA ILE A 173 11.77 11.97 3.06
C ILE A 173 11.33 12.76 4.30
N GLN A 174 12.25 13.06 5.22
CA GLN A 174 11.94 13.80 6.45
C GLN A 174 11.34 15.18 6.16
N PHE A 175 11.85 15.87 5.15
CA PHE A 175 11.31 17.15 4.72
C PHE A 175 9.88 17.05 4.18
N ALA A 176 9.55 15.97 3.45
CA ALA A 176 8.24 15.78 2.82
C ALA A 176 7.17 15.26 3.79
N LEU A 177 7.54 14.56 4.87
CA LEU A 177 6.60 13.95 5.80
C LEU A 177 5.52 14.88 6.36
N PRO A 178 5.78 16.16 6.73
CA PRO A 178 4.72 17.06 7.19
C PRO A 178 3.60 17.25 6.16
N PHE A 179 3.91 17.29 4.87
CA PHE A 179 2.90 17.40 3.82
C PHE A 179 2.07 16.11 3.69
N LEU A 180 2.71 14.93 3.85
CA LEU A 180 2.00 13.66 3.88
C LEU A 180 1.09 13.53 5.10
N ARG A 181 1.58 13.93 6.30
CA ARG A 181 0.78 13.96 7.52
C ARG A 181 -0.46 14.83 7.38
N ALA A 182 -0.30 16.04 6.81
CA ALA A 182 -1.43 16.91 6.55
C ALA A 182 -2.45 16.28 5.58
N GLN A 183 -2.01 15.52 4.56
CA GLN A 183 -2.93 14.76 3.71
C GLN A 183 -3.70 13.69 4.50
N LEU A 184 -3.02 12.95 5.37
CA LEU A 184 -3.65 11.93 6.22
C LEU A 184 -4.65 12.56 7.22
N GLU A 185 -4.30 13.71 7.80
CA GLU A 185 -5.18 14.46 8.72
C GLU A 185 -6.44 14.98 8.01
N ILE A 186 -6.34 15.41 6.74
CA ILE A 186 -7.47 15.86 5.94
C ILE A 186 -8.34 14.67 5.51
N VAL A 187 -7.75 13.61 4.96
CA VAL A 187 -8.47 12.46 4.43
C VAL A 187 -9.06 11.59 5.53
N GLN A 188 -8.31 11.35 6.62
CA GLN A 188 -8.68 10.51 7.76
C GLN A 188 -9.03 9.07 7.34
N PRO A 189 -8.13 8.37 6.64
CA PRO A 189 -8.40 7.04 6.15
C PRO A 189 -8.48 6.01 7.29
N LYS A 190 -9.19 4.91 7.07
CA LYS A 190 -9.23 3.78 8.00
C LYS A 190 -8.00 2.89 7.90
N VAL A 191 -7.36 2.86 6.72
CA VAL A 191 -6.18 2.04 6.45
C VAL A 191 -5.24 2.77 5.49
N ILE A 192 -3.94 2.74 5.79
CA ILE A 192 -2.87 3.14 4.88
C ILE A 192 -2.28 1.88 4.24
N ILE A 193 -2.04 1.93 2.93
CA ILE A 193 -1.30 0.90 2.20
C ILE A 193 0.01 1.52 1.70
N SER A 194 1.12 1.09 2.30
CA SER A 194 2.47 1.51 1.92
C SER A 194 2.99 0.64 0.79
N LEU A 195 3.33 1.26 -0.33
CA LEU A 195 3.79 0.60 -1.56
C LEU A 195 5.33 0.67 -1.67
N GLY A 196 6.00 -0.43 -1.32
CA GLY A 196 7.45 -0.57 -1.44
C GLY A 196 8.25 -0.09 -0.21
N LYS A 197 9.57 -0.30 -0.29
CA LYS A 197 10.47 -0.07 0.85
C LYS A 197 10.55 1.40 1.26
N ILE A 198 10.70 2.30 0.29
CA ILE A 198 10.90 3.74 0.56
C ILE A 198 9.67 4.34 1.25
N ALA A 199 8.46 4.01 0.75
CA ALA A 199 7.23 4.43 1.41
C ALA A 199 7.16 3.86 2.85
N THR A 200 7.54 2.60 3.02
CA THR A 200 7.58 1.95 4.33
C THR A 200 8.58 2.62 5.28
N ASP A 201 9.76 3.01 4.79
CA ASP A 201 10.74 3.74 5.58
C ASP A 201 10.27 5.17 5.94
N GLY A 202 9.44 5.78 5.11
CA GLY A 202 8.77 7.04 5.43
C GLY A 202 7.82 6.92 6.62
N PHE A 203 7.01 5.85 6.66
CA PHE A 203 6.06 5.61 7.75
C PHE A 203 6.70 5.05 9.01
N LEU A 204 7.54 4.04 8.89
CA LEU A 204 8.10 3.30 10.03
C LEU A 204 9.48 3.78 10.49
N GLY A 205 9.96 4.89 9.90
CA GLY A 205 11.33 5.36 10.09
C GLY A 205 12.35 4.54 9.28
N PHE A 206 13.48 5.16 8.97
CA PHE A 206 14.53 4.50 8.19
C PHE A 206 15.20 3.37 8.96
N ASP A 207 15.29 2.21 8.33
CA ASP A 207 16.06 1.08 8.80
C ASP A 207 16.79 0.41 7.62
N PRO A 208 18.13 0.54 7.51
CA PRO A 208 18.89 -0.04 6.42
C PRO A 208 18.86 -1.56 6.40
N LYS A 209 18.52 -2.19 7.54
CA LYS A 209 18.42 -3.66 7.67
C LYS A 209 17.00 -4.17 7.37
N ARG A 210 16.02 -3.28 7.27
CA ARG A 210 14.64 -3.68 7.01
C ARG A 210 14.51 -4.30 5.63
N ARG A 211 14.05 -5.54 5.59
CA ARG A 211 13.63 -6.20 4.35
C ARG A 211 12.11 -6.06 4.22
N LEU A 212 11.65 -5.72 3.04
CA LEU A 212 10.21 -5.58 2.80
C LEU A 212 9.45 -6.88 3.10
N GLY A 213 10.07 -8.04 2.80
CA GLY A 213 9.52 -9.35 3.09
C GLY A 213 9.23 -9.62 4.58
N ASP A 214 9.96 -8.96 5.49
CA ASP A 214 9.80 -9.16 6.94
C ASP A 214 8.62 -8.35 7.52
N VAL A 215 8.24 -7.24 6.88
CA VAL A 215 7.21 -6.30 7.35
C VAL A 215 5.93 -6.34 6.53
N ARG A 216 5.98 -6.81 5.26
CA ARG A 216 4.78 -6.98 4.43
C ARG A 216 3.87 -8.09 4.99
N GLY A 217 2.59 -8.01 4.67
CA GLY A 217 1.62 -9.03 5.09
C GLY A 217 1.39 -9.08 6.61
N LYS A 218 1.78 -8.04 7.31
CA LYS A 218 1.55 -7.86 8.74
C LYS A 218 1.00 -6.47 8.98
N TRP A 219 0.15 -6.34 9.98
CA TRP A 219 -0.32 -5.05 10.41
C TRP A 219 0.78 -4.30 11.15
N ASN A 220 1.03 -3.09 10.70
CA ASN A 220 1.80 -2.07 11.36
C ASN A 220 0.86 -0.91 11.68
N GLU A 221 1.38 0.19 12.22
CA GLU A 221 0.61 1.35 12.60
C GLU A 221 1.40 2.63 12.32
N TYR A 222 0.72 3.67 11.91
CA TYR A 222 1.26 5.00 11.76
C TYR A 222 0.26 6.03 12.30
N GLU A 223 0.61 6.71 13.40
CA GLU A 223 -0.24 7.72 14.06
C GLU A 223 -1.67 7.20 14.30
N ASP A 224 -1.78 6.03 14.96
CA ASP A 224 -3.03 5.31 15.27
C ASP A 224 -3.81 4.79 14.04
N ILE A 225 -3.27 4.95 12.82
CA ILE A 225 -3.88 4.42 11.60
C ILE A 225 -3.24 3.07 11.25
N PRO A 226 -4.04 2.00 11.07
CA PRO A 226 -3.54 0.70 10.61
C PRO A 226 -2.81 0.82 9.26
N LEU A 227 -1.60 0.30 9.21
CA LEU A 227 -0.71 0.35 8.05
C LEU A 227 -0.43 -1.06 7.52
N MET A 228 -0.79 -1.31 6.28
CA MET A 228 -0.39 -2.50 5.53
C MET A 228 0.77 -2.18 4.59
N VAL A 229 1.81 -3.01 4.65
CA VAL A 229 2.97 -2.89 3.76
C VAL A 229 2.86 -3.94 2.67
N THR A 230 3.09 -3.54 1.42
CA THR A 230 3.13 -4.47 0.27
C THR A 230 4.16 -4.02 -0.78
N TYR A 231 4.29 -4.79 -1.88
CA TYR A 231 5.20 -4.44 -2.97
C TYR A 231 4.69 -3.23 -3.76
N HIS A 232 5.62 -2.42 -4.28
CA HIS A 232 5.30 -1.35 -5.22
C HIS A 232 4.84 -1.93 -6.57
N PRO A 233 3.84 -1.36 -7.25
CA PRO A 233 3.39 -1.86 -8.55
C PRO A 233 4.51 -1.95 -9.60
N SER A 234 5.44 -0.99 -9.64
CA SER A 234 6.60 -1.05 -10.56
C SER A 234 7.48 -2.29 -10.35
N TYR A 235 7.60 -2.78 -9.11
CA TYR A 235 8.32 -4.02 -8.85
C TYR A 235 7.65 -5.21 -9.54
N LEU A 236 6.32 -5.27 -9.54
CA LEU A 236 5.57 -6.34 -10.21
C LEU A 236 5.66 -6.26 -11.74
N LEU A 237 5.82 -5.05 -12.30
CA LEU A 237 6.04 -4.84 -13.74
C LEU A 237 7.43 -5.32 -14.17
N HIS A 238 8.47 -5.01 -13.38
CA HIS A 238 9.84 -5.40 -13.70
C HIS A 238 10.15 -6.86 -13.33
N ASN A 239 9.42 -7.43 -12.37
CA ASN A 239 9.59 -8.79 -11.89
C ASN A 239 8.24 -9.53 -11.92
N PRO A 240 7.70 -9.81 -13.11
CA PRO A 240 6.38 -10.44 -13.26
C PRO A 240 6.45 -11.89 -12.81
N SER A 241 6.17 -12.16 -11.54
CA SER A 241 6.07 -13.50 -11.00
C SER A 241 4.71 -13.74 -10.35
N LYS A 242 4.16 -14.94 -10.55
CA LYS A 242 2.91 -15.35 -9.90
C LYS A 242 3.03 -15.31 -8.37
N THR A 243 4.22 -15.61 -7.85
CA THR A 243 4.50 -15.56 -6.41
C THR A 243 4.41 -14.14 -5.87
N SER A 244 5.03 -13.16 -6.54
CA SER A 244 4.99 -11.75 -6.11
C SER A 244 3.57 -11.18 -6.18
N LYS A 245 2.83 -11.48 -7.25
CA LYS A 245 1.42 -11.10 -7.39
C LYS A 245 0.56 -11.71 -6.30
N ARG A 246 0.74 -13.00 -6.00
CA ARG A 246 0.02 -13.68 -4.91
C ARG A 246 0.28 -13.03 -3.56
N LYS A 247 1.54 -12.70 -3.25
CA LYS A 247 1.91 -12.03 -2.00
C LYS A 247 1.18 -10.69 -1.83
N VAL A 248 1.11 -9.87 -2.88
CA VAL A 248 0.36 -8.60 -2.85
C VAL A 248 -1.12 -8.83 -2.61
N TRP A 249 -1.68 -9.85 -3.25
CA TRP A 249 -3.09 -10.18 -3.05
C TRP A 249 -3.38 -10.66 -1.62
N GLU A 250 -2.49 -11.47 -1.04
CA GLU A 250 -2.59 -11.88 0.36
C GLU A 250 -2.60 -10.68 1.30
N ASP A 251 -1.76 -9.65 1.03
CA ASP A 251 -1.76 -8.39 1.79
C ASP A 251 -3.10 -7.66 1.66
N PHE A 252 -3.64 -7.58 0.44
CA PHE A 252 -4.91 -6.91 0.16
C PHE A 252 -6.11 -7.64 0.75
N MET A 253 -6.09 -8.98 0.80
CA MET A 253 -7.14 -9.74 1.49
C MET A 253 -7.22 -9.37 2.98
N LEU A 254 -6.09 -9.18 3.65
CA LEU A 254 -6.07 -8.71 5.05
C LEU A 254 -6.68 -7.31 5.18
N VAL A 255 -6.44 -6.42 4.22
CA VAL A 255 -7.05 -5.08 4.19
C VAL A 255 -8.56 -5.16 3.98
N MET A 256 -9.02 -5.98 3.01
CA MET A 256 -10.45 -6.19 2.75
C MET A 256 -11.15 -6.78 3.98
N GLU A 257 -10.54 -7.76 4.65
CA GLU A 257 -11.05 -8.35 5.89
C GLU A 257 -11.19 -7.27 6.98
N LYS A 258 -10.17 -6.43 7.19
CA LYS A 258 -10.20 -5.34 8.17
C LYS A 258 -11.31 -4.34 7.89
N LEU A 259 -11.59 -4.05 6.63
CA LEU A 259 -12.67 -3.17 6.19
C LEU A 259 -14.02 -3.88 6.10
N LYS A 260 -14.11 -5.16 6.49
CA LYS A 260 -15.32 -6.00 6.43
C LYS A 260 -15.91 -6.12 5.02
N MET A 261 -15.05 -6.08 4.02
CA MET A 261 -15.44 -6.27 2.63
C MET A 261 -15.50 -7.76 2.26
N PRO A 262 -16.28 -8.13 1.22
CA PRO A 262 -16.26 -9.48 0.68
C PRO A 262 -14.86 -9.83 0.18
N VAL A 263 -14.22 -10.83 0.78
CA VAL A 263 -12.89 -11.29 0.37
C VAL A 263 -13.03 -12.27 -0.79
N LYS A 264 -12.50 -11.90 -1.96
CA LYS A 264 -12.42 -12.77 -3.13
C LYS A 264 -11.27 -13.74 -2.98
N ASN A 265 -11.42 -14.96 -3.47
CA ASN A 265 -10.35 -15.96 -3.35
C ASN A 265 -9.20 -15.71 -4.35
N VAL A 266 -8.01 -16.28 -4.06
CA VAL A 266 -6.78 -16.10 -4.87
C VAL A 266 -6.97 -16.51 -6.33
N LYS A 267 -7.86 -17.46 -6.64
CA LYS A 267 -8.11 -17.89 -8.02
C LYS A 267 -8.83 -16.84 -8.86
N GLU A 268 -9.67 -16.04 -8.24
CA GLU A 268 -10.37 -14.94 -8.94
C GLU A 268 -9.39 -13.83 -9.33
N MET A 269 -8.32 -13.62 -8.56
CA MET A 269 -7.29 -12.65 -8.88
C MET A 269 -6.39 -13.09 -10.05
N GLU A 270 -6.07 -14.36 -10.19
CA GLU A 270 -5.25 -14.87 -11.32
C GLU A 270 -5.88 -14.57 -12.69
N LEU A 271 -7.19 -14.29 -12.72
CA LEU A 271 -7.96 -13.91 -13.92
C LEU A 271 -8.01 -12.38 -14.15
N MET A 272 -7.63 -11.57 -13.17
CA MET A 272 -7.84 -10.10 -13.19
C MET A 272 -6.53 -9.28 -13.34
N VAL A 273 -5.34 -9.88 -13.16
CA VAL A 273 -4.06 -9.13 -13.16
C VAL A 273 -3.00 -9.77 -14.06
#